data_502334730dc94bece87be7d7374ac091
#
_entry.id   502334730dc94bece87be7d7374ac091
#
_cell.length_a   1.000
_cell.length_b   1.000
_cell.length_c   1.000
_cell.angle_alpha   90.00
_cell.angle_beta   90.00
_cell.angle_gamma   90.00
#
_symmetry.space_group_name_H-M   'P 1'
#
loop_
_entity.id
_entity.type
_entity.pdbx_description
1 polymer ?
#
loop_
_entity_poly.entity_id
_entity_poly.type
_entity_poly.pdbx_seq_one_letter_code
_entity_poly.pdbx_strand_id
1 'polypeptide(L)'
;EEVRAILTGEVEAVLTPVAQPLDVDKGMKPHVILMVGVNGAGKTTTIGKLAAQFREEGRSVLVAAGDTFRAAAVDQLKVWAERTGAGFVSRDIGADAAGLAFDALSQAKSDGTDVVLIDTAGRLQNKDNLMDELEKIVRVMKKVDPDAPHDVLLVLDATTGQNALRQVEVFRERAGVTGIVMTKLDGTARGGILVAIAEAHGLPVHAIGIGEGVGDLAAFDAGEFAAAIAAD
;
A
#
# COMPACT_ATOMS: atom_id res chain seq x y z
N GLU A 1 -15.68 25.12 22.13
CA GLU A 1 -16.42 23.90 21.78
C GLU A 1 -17.10 24.02 20.40
N GLU A 2 -17.80 25.15 20.15
CA GLU A 2 -18.51 25.36 18.88
C GLU A 2 -17.59 25.43 17.67
N VAL A 3 -16.44 26.08 17.79
CA VAL A 3 -15.43 26.15 16.72
C VAL A 3 -14.82 24.78 16.44
N ARG A 4 -14.57 23.98 17.48
CA ARG A 4 -14.08 22.61 17.32
C ARG A 4 -15.09 21.73 16.60
N ALA A 5 -16.38 21.85 16.93
CA ALA A 5 -17.43 21.07 16.26
C ALA A 5 -17.54 21.41 14.77
N ILE A 6 -17.42 22.68 14.42
CA ILE A 6 -17.44 23.14 13.00
C ILE A 6 -16.21 22.59 12.27
N LEU A 7 -15.02 22.71 12.86
CA LEU A 7 -13.78 22.22 12.26
C LEU A 7 -13.82 20.70 12.06
N THR A 8 -14.26 19.96 13.07
CA THR A 8 -14.44 18.50 12.98
C THR A 8 -15.38 18.15 11.83
N GLY A 9 -16.51 18.82 11.71
CA GLY A 9 -17.46 18.58 10.63
C GLY A 9 -16.90 18.86 9.23
N GLU A 10 -16.11 19.91 9.07
CA GLU A 10 -15.47 20.23 7.79
C GLU A 10 -14.39 19.23 7.41
N VAL A 11 -13.54 18.87 8.35
CA VAL A 11 -12.49 17.85 8.15
C VAL A 11 -13.12 16.49 7.80
N GLU A 12 -14.15 16.09 8.54
CA GLU A 12 -14.89 14.86 8.26
C GLU A 12 -15.52 14.87 6.87
N ALA A 13 -16.07 15.99 6.44
CA ALA A 13 -16.67 16.14 5.11
C ALA A 13 -15.65 15.97 3.97
N VAL A 14 -14.41 16.40 4.18
CA VAL A 14 -13.30 16.20 3.24
C VAL A 14 -12.85 14.73 3.21
N LEU A 15 -12.80 14.07 4.36
CA LEU A 15 -12.25 12.73 4.51
C LEU A 15 -13.26 11.60 4.25
N THR A 16 -14.54 11.83 4.45
CA THR A 16 -15.57 10.79 4.26
C THR A 16 -15.54 10.16 2.86
N PRO A 17 -15.43 10.91 1.76
CA PRO A 17 -15.38 10.31 0.43
C PRO A 17 -14.17 9.39 0.19
N VAL A 18 -13.06 9.62 0.90
CA VAL A 18 -11.83 8.82 0.71
C VAL A 18 -11.68 7.68 1.72
N ALA A 19 -12.50 7.64 2.76
CA ALA A 19 -12.52 6.57 3.74
C ALA A 19 -13.21 5.32 3.16
N GLN A 20 -12.48 4.60 2.31
CA GLN A 20 -13.00 3.43 1.60
C GLN A 20 -12.20 2.19 1.97
N PRO A 21 -12.86 1.10 2.40
CA PRO A 21 -12.16 -0.15 2.70
C PRO A 21 -11.53 -0.73 1.43
N LEU A 22 -10.42 -1.45 1.62
CA LEU A 22 -9.79 -2.21 0.55
C LEU A 22 -10.63 -3.46 0.29
N ASP A 23 -11.25 -3.53 -0.88
CA ASP A 23 -12.09 -4.64 -1.29
C ASP A 23 -11.32 -5.57 -2.21
N VAL A 24 -11.08 -6.80 -1.75
CA VAL A 24 -10.41 -7.86 -2.51
C VAL A 24 -11.39 -8.95 -2.98
N ASP A 25 -12.68 -8.75 -2.78
CA ASP A 25 -13.74 -9.71 -3.14
C ASP A 25 -14.51 -9.29 -4.40
N LYS A 26 -13.83 -8.66 -5.35
CA LYS A 26 -14.44 -8.17 -6.60
C LYS A 26 -14.55 -9.24 -7.71
N GLY A 27 -14.35 -10.49 -7.36
CA GLY A 27 -14.45 -11.61 -8.30
C GLY A 27 -13.16 -11.94 -9.03
N MET A 28 -12.07 -11.23 -8.81
CA MET A 28 -10.75 -11.56 -9.35
C MET A 28 -10.07 -12.63 -8.49
N LYS A 29 -9.43 -13.59 -9.15
CA LYS A 29 -8.70 -14.65 -8.47
C LYS A 29 -7.45 -15.03 -9.30
N PRO A 30 -6.27 -14.53 -8.91
CA PRO A 30 -6.00 -13.72 -7.73
C PRO A 30 -6.40 -12.25 -7.88
N HIS A 31 -6.70 -11.61 -6.77
CA HIS A 31 -6.73 -10.14 -6.67
C HIS A 31 -5.30 -9.65 -6.47
N VAL A 32 -4.79 -8.87 -7.39
CA VAL A 32 -3.37 -8.47 -7.42
C VAL A 32 -3.20 -7.05 -6.91
N ILE A 33 -2.38 -6.90 -5.87
CA ILE A 33 -2.05 -5.62 -5.26
C ILE A 33 -0.56 -5.34 -5.45
N LEU A 34 -0.25 -4.26 -6.16
CA LEU A 34 1.10 -3.74 -6.30
C LEU A 34 1.34 -2.69 -5.21
N MET A 35 2.38 -2.91 -4.40
CA MET A 35 2.74 -1.98 -3.32
C MET A 35 3.87 -1.08 -3.78
N VAL A 36 3.63 0.22 -3.80
CA VAL A 36 4.60 1.23 -4.22
C VAL A 36 4.86 2.25 -3.11
N GLY A 37 5.96 2.96 -3.19
CA GLY A 37 6.36 3.96 -2.21
C GLY A 37 7.87 3.97 -2.00
N VAL A 38 8.36 5.00 -1.32
CA VAL A 38 9.80 5.16 -1.07
C VAL A 38 10.31 4.19 0.00
N ASN A 39 11.60 3.90 -0.03
CA ASN A 39 12.25 3.13 1.01
C ASN A 39 12.06 3.81 2.37
N GLY A 40 11.77 3.04 3.39
CA GLY A 40 11.54 3.54 4.74
C GLY A 40 10.11 4.03 5.03
N ALA A 41 9.22 4.05 4.03
CA ALA A 41 7.82 4.42 4.24
C ALA A 41 7.00 3.36 5.00
N GLY A 42 7.49 2.13 5.07
CA GLY A 42 6.80 1.02 5.73
C GLY A 42 6.10 0.06 4.78
N LYS A 43 6.52 -0.01 3.51
CA LYS A 43 5.92 -0.95 2.52
C LYS A 43 5.98 -2.40 2.97
N THR A 44 7.17 -2.87 3.30
CA THR A 44 7.40 -4.27 3.69
C THR A 44 6.56 -4.66 4.90
N THR A 45 6.55 -3.82 5.93
CA THR A 45 5.74 -4.02 7.13
C THR A 45 4.25 -4.00 6.82
N THR A 46 3.81 -3.06 5.96
CA THR A 46 2.40 -2.98 5.53
C THR A 46 1.98 -4.25 4.79
N ILE A 47 2.81 -4.76 3.90
CA ILE A 47 2.55 -6.03 3.20
C ILE A 47 2.35 -7.17 4.21
N GLY A 48 3.24 -7.26 5.21
CA GLY A 48 3.13 -8.27 6.25
C GLY A 48 1.84 -8.19 7.04
N LYS A 49 1.44 -6.99 7.42
CA LYS A 49 0.18 -6.73 8.14
C LYS A 49 -1.05 -7.06 7.29
N LEU A 50 -1.05 -6.67 6.02
CA LEU A 50 -2.13 -7.02 5.09
C LEU A 50 -2.22 -8.53 4.88
N ALA A 51 -1.09 -9.21 4.70
CA ALA A 51 -1.06 -10.66 4.56
C ALA A 51 -1.66 -11.35 5.80
N ALA A 52 -1.31 -10.87 6.99
CA ALA A 52 -1.89 -11.38 8.24
C ALA A 52 -3.40 -11.20 8.30
N GLN A 53 -3.91 -10.02 7.95
CA GLN A 53 -5.34 -9.73 7.94
C GLN A 53 -6.09 -10.60 6.94
N PHE A 54 -5.59 -10.73 5.71
CA PHE A 54 -6.21 -11.58 4.69
C PHE A 54 -6.23 -13.05 5.09
N ARG A 55 -5.14 -13.53 5.68
CA ARG A 55 -5.08 -14.91 6.17
C ARG A 55 -6.04 -15.15 7.32
N GLU A 56 -6.18 -14.21 8.23
CA GLU A 56 -7.15 -14.28 9.33
C GLU A 56 -8.60 -14.35 8.81
N GLU A 57 -8.87 -13.67 7.70
CA GLU A 57 -10.17 -13.72 7.01
C GLU A 57 -10.38 -15.00 6.19
N GLY A 58 -9.44 -15.93 6.21
CA GLY A 58 -9.52 -17.20 5.52
C GLY A 58 -9.09 -17.18 4.05
N ARG A 59 -8.44 -16.11 3.59
CA ARG A 59 -7.94 -16.00 2.21
C ARG A 59 -6.54 -16.58 2.08
N SER A 60 -6.28 -17.21 0.94
CA SER A 60 -4.91 -17.59 0.57
C SER A 60 -4.16 -16.38 0.02
N VAL A 61 -2.90 -16.24 0.39
CA VAL A 61 -2.05 -15.09 0.03
C VAL A 61 -0.71 -15.56 -0.50
N LEU A 62 -0.26 -14.94 -1.57
CA LEU A 62 1.11 -15.07 -2.09
C LEU A 62 1.81 -13.71 -2.02
N VAL A 63 2.98 -13.69 -1.41
CA VAL A 63 3.81 -12.47 -1.28
C VAL A 63 5.01 -12.60 -2.22
N ALA A 64 5.23 -11.60 -3.06
CA ALA A 64 6.36 -11.53 -3.96
C ALA A 64 7.32 -10.41 -3.55
N ALA A 65 8.60 -10.76 -3.37
CA ALA A 65 9.65 -9.84 -2.95
C ALA A 65 10.27 -9.13 -4.15
N GLY A 66 9.56 -8.13 -4.68
CA GLY A 66 9.97 -7.40 -5.90
C GLY A 66 11.02 -6.31 -5.69
N ASP A 67 11.37 -5.99 -4.45
CA ASP A 67 12.52 -5.13 -4.15
C ASP A 67 13.80 -5.98 -4.15
N THR A 68 14.24 -6.37 -5.33
CA THR A 68 15.31 -7.36 -5.53
C THR A 68 16.70 -6.86 -5.16
N PHE A 69 16.87 -5.54 -4.94
CA PHE A 69 18.17 -4.96 -4.57
C PHE A 69 18.38 -4.86 -3.05
N ARG A 70 17.31 -5.07 -2.25
CA ARG A 70 17.39 -4.95 -0.80
C ARG A 70 17.21 -6.31 -0.15
N ALA A 71 18.33 -6.98 0.13
CA ALA A 71 18.32 -8.30 0.77
C ALA A 71 17.56 -8.32 2.10
N ALA A 72 17.69 -7.25 2.90
CA ALA A 72 16.99 -7.13 4.17
C ALA A 72 15.47 -7.07 4.00
N ALA A 73 14.97 -6.39 2.95
CA ALA A 73 13.54 -6.34 2.65
C ALA A 73 13.02 -7.72 2.23
N VAL A 74 13.76 -8.44 1.40
CA VAL A 74 13.43 -9.81 0.99
C VAL A 74 13.34 -10.73 2.21
N ASP A 75 14.34 -10.69 3.09
CA ASP A 75 14.38 -11.49 4.30
C ASP A 75 13.23 -11.16 5.26
N GLN A 76 12.92 -9.89 5.43
CA GLN A 76 11.81 -9.43 6.26
C GLN A 76 10.46 -9.94 5.73
N LEU A 77 10.23 -9.87 4.43
CA LEU A 77 9.02 -10.40 3.81
C LEU A 77 8.90 -11.90 3.96
N LYS A 78 10.01 -12.62 3.84
CA LYS A 78 10.03 -14.06 4.05
C LYS A 78 9.61 -14.43 5.47
N VAL A 79 10.11 -13.71 6.46
CA VAL A 79 9.71 -13.90 7.87
C VAL A 79 8.19 -13.65 8.04
N TRP A 80 7.67 -12.56 7.47
CA TRP A 80 6.23 -12.29 7.52
C TRP A 80 5.41 -13.40 6.86
N ALA A 81 5.83 -13.88 5.69
CA ALA A 81 5.14 -14.95 4.98
C ALA A 81 5.11 -16.24 5.82
N GLU A 82 6.22 -16.62 6.42
CA GLU A 82 6.31 -17.80 7.30
C GLU A 82 5.39 -17.66 8.52
N ARG A 83 5.39 -16.49 9.16
CA ARG A 83 4.56 -16.22 10.35
C ARG A 83 3.07 -16.20 10.07
N THR A 84 2.66 -15.77 8.91
CA THR A 84 1.24 -15.64 8.53
C THR A 84 0.69 -16.84 7.78
N GLY A 85 1.55 -17.74 7.32
CA GLY A 85 1.15 -18.86 6.49
C GLY A 85 0.91 -18.47 5.03
N ALA A 86 1.42 -17.32 4.59
CA ALA A 86 1.37 -16.91 3.19
C ALA A 86 2.45 -17.62 2.37
N GLY A 87 2.19 -17.83 1.08
CA GLY A 87 3.20 -18.24 0.12
C GLY A 87 4.21 -17.13 -0.12
N PHE A 88 5.42 -17.48 -0.55
CA PHE A 88 6.50 -16.52 -0.77
C PHE A 88 7.24 -16.83 -2.06
N VAL A 89 7.49 -15.79 -2.85
CA VAL A 89 8.28 -15.87 -4.08
C VAL A 89 9.37 -14.81 -4.04
N SER A 90 10.60 -15.21 -4.29
CA SER A 90 11.74 -14.32 -4.42
C SER A 90 12.69 -14.79 -5.53
N ARG A 91 13.59 -13.92 -5.93
CA ARG A 91 14.68 -14.22 -6.84
C ARG A 91 16.00 -13.70 -6.28
N ASP A 92 17.09 -14.02 -6.95
CA ASP A 92 18.44 -13.54 -6.58
C ASP A 92 18.50 -12.01 -6.58
N ILE A 93 19.41 -11.46 -5.77
CA ILE A 93 19.65 -10.02 -5.69
C ILE A 93 19.94 -9.47 -7.09
N GLY A 94 19.26 -8.37 -7.45
CA GLY A 94 19.41 -7.72 -8.73
C GLY A 94 18.62 -8.36 -9.87
N ALA A 95 17.82 -9.39 -9.59
CA ALA A 95 16.97 -10.02 -10.60
C ALA A 95 15.88 -9.07 -11.12
N ASP A 96 15.32 -9.40 -12.27
CA ASP A 96 14.25 -8.63 -12.91
C ASP A 96 12.94 -8.72 -12.11
N ALA A 97 12.53 -7.60 -11.54
CA ALA A 97 11.28 -7.51 -10.76
C ALA A 97 10.03 -7.81 -11.61
N ALA A 98 10.02 -7.42 -12.87
CA ALA A 98 8.91 -7.70 -13.77
C ALA A 98 8.76 -9.21 -14.04
N GLY A 99 9.87 -9.91 -14.23
CA GLY A 99 9.86 -11.38 -14.37
C GLY A 99 9.39 -12.08 -13.10
N LEU A 100 9.78 -11.57 -11.92
CA LEU A 100 9.28 -12.07 -10.65
C LEU A 100 7.76 -11.89 -10.52
N ALA A 101 7.25 -10.72 -10.88
CA ALA A 101 5.81 -10.45 -10.86
C ALA A 101 5.05 -11.37 -11.82
N PHE A 102 5.57 -11.60 -13.01
CA PHE A 102 5.00 -12.54 -13.98
C PHE A 102 4.88 -13.96 -13.38
N ASP A 103 5.93 -14.44 -12.77
CA ASP A 103 5.96 -15.77 -12.16
C ASP A 103 4.99 -15.87 -10.97
N ALA A 104 4.95 -14.82 -10.13
CA ALA A 104 4.04 -14.78 -8.98
C ALA A 104 2.57 -14.83 -9.42
N LEU A 105 2.18 -14.05 -10.43
CA LEU A 105 0.82 -14.07 -10.95
C LEU A 105 0.48 -15.42 -11.59
N SER A 106 1.39 -15.97 -12.37
CA SER A 106 1.21 -17.27 -13.03
C SER A 106 1.03 -18.38 -12.00
N GLN A 107 1.85 -18.41 -10.97
CA GLN A 107 1.75 -19.38 -9.87
C GLN A 107 0.43 -19.22 -9.12
N ALA A 108 0.06 -18.01 -8.75
CA ALA A 108 -1.16 -17.73 -8.02
C ALA A 108 -2.42 -18.14 -8.82
N LYS A 109 -2.41 -17.88 -10.11
CA LYS A 109 -3.51 -18.28 -11.01
C LYS A 109 -3.63 -19.80 -11.10
N SER A 110 -2.51 -20.50 -11.21
CA SER A 110 -2.46 -21.96 -11.24
C SER A 110 -2.92 -22.59 -9.94
N ASP A 111 -2.51 -22.01 -8.80
CA ASP A 111 -2.82 -22.54 -7.47
C ASP A 111 -4.20 -22.11 -6.95
N GLY A 112 -4.88 -21.20 -7.62
CA GLY A 112 -6.14 -20.63 -7.14
C GLY A 112 -5.98 -19.73 -5.92
N THR A 113 -4.85 -19.04 -5.81
CA THR A 113 -4.58 -18.09 -4.72
C THR A 113 -5.55 -16.91 -4.76
N ASP A 114 -6.03 -16.48 -3.59
CA ASP A 114 -7.01 -15.40 -3.51
C ASP A 114 -6.40 -14.02 -3.71
N VAL A 115 -5.25 -13.75 -3.08
CA VAL A 115 -4.61 -12.41 -3.10
C VAL A 115 -3.11 -12.55 -3.34
N VAL A 116 -2.58 -11.71 -4.23
CA VAL A 116 -1.14 -11.54 -4.45
C VAL A 116 -0.72 -10.15 -4.02
N LEU A 117 0.28 -10.08 -3.16
CA LEU A 117 0.91 -8.84 -2.71
C LEU A 117 2.32 -8.76 -3.28
N ILE A 118 2.61 -7.70 -4.04
CA ILE A 118 3.91 -7.54 -4.70
C ILE A 118 4.61 -6.31 -4.15
N ASP A 119 5.75 -6.52 -3.48
CA ASP A 119 6.63 -5.44 -3.07
C ASP A 119 7.44 -4.93 -4.27
N THR A 120 7.85 -3.68 -4.21
CA THR A 120 8.65 -3.03 -5.26
C THR A 120 9.80 -2.24 -4.66
N ALA A 121 10.78 -1.91 -5.49
CA ALA A 121 11.84 -0.99 -5.12
C ALA A 121 11.29 0.41 -4.81
N GLY A 122 12.01 1.18 -4.01
CA GLY A 122 11.58 2.49 -3.56
C GLY A 122 12.70 3.55 -3.54
N ARG A 123 13.67 3.49 -4.44
CA ARG A 123 14.76 4.46 -4.53
C ARG A 123 14.35 5.68 -5.37
N LEU A 124 13.63 6.63 -4.74
CA LEU A 124 13.11 7.81 -5.42
C LEU A 124 14.23 8.81 -5.84
N GLN A 125 15.42 8.72 -5.25
CA GLN A 125 16.58 9.49 -5.71
C GLN A 125 16.98 9.16 -7.15
N ASN A 126 16.58 8.00 -7.66
CA ASN A 126 16.69 7.60 -9.05
C ASN A 126 15.28 7.42 -9.64
N LYS A 127 14.52 8.53 -9.64
CA LYS A 127 13.09 8.56 -9.93
C LYS A 127 12.72 7.95 -11.28
N ASP A 128 13.41 8.33 -12.34
CA ASP A 128 13.05 7.86 -13.69
C ASP A 128 13.26 6.36 -13.83
N ASN A 129 14.36 5.83 -13.32
CA ASN A 129 14.60 4.39 -13.33
C ASN A 129 13.57 3.62 -12.49
N LEU A 130 13.18 4.16 -11.33
CA LEU A 130 12.14 3.57 -10.51
C LEU A 130 10.80 3.53 -11.24
N MET A 131 10.41 4.64 -11.85
CA MET A 131 9.13 4.74 -12.56
C MET A 131 9.11 3.85 -13.80
N ASP A 132 10.20 3.77 -14.54
CA ASP A 132 10.34 2.86 -15.69
C ASP A 132 10.20 1.39 -15.25
N GLU A 133 10.79 1.02 -14.12
CA GLU A 133 10.66 -0.32 -13.54
C GLU A 133 9.22 -0.63 -13.15
N LEU A 134 8.55 0.30 -12.48
CA LEU A 134 7.14 0.13 -12.08
C LEU A 134 6.22 0.00 -13.30
N GLU A 135 6.42 0.82 -14.32
CA GLU A 135 5.67 0.73 -15.57
C GLU A 135 5.90 -0.62 -16.27
N LYS A 136 7.13 -1.11 -16.26
CA LYS A 136 7.47 -2.43 -16.81
C LYS A 136 6.77 -3.56 -16.04
N ILE A 137 6.77 -3.50 -14.71
CA ILE A 137 6.09 -4.49 -13.87
C ILE A 137 4.61 -4.55 -14.24
N VAL A 138 3.94 -3.40 -14.31
CA VAL A 138 2.51 -3.32 -14.66
C VAL A 138 2.27 -3.90 -16.06
N ARG A 139 3.10 -3.53 -17.04
CA ARG A 139 2.97 -4.03 -18.41
C ARG A 139 3.12 -5.54 -18.50
N VAL A 140 4.06 -6.11 -17.75
CA VAL A 140 4.30 -7.56 -17.73
C VAL A 140 3.17 -8.30 -17.01
N MET A 141 2.64 -7.75 -15.92
CA MET A 141 1.47 -8.32 -15.22
C MET A 141 0.28 -8.49 -16.17
N LYS A 142 0.05 -7.51 -17.04
CA LYS A 142 -1.07 -7.53 -17.99
C LYS A 142 -0.97 -8.65 -19.03
N LYS A 143 0.19 -9.27 -19.18
CA LYS A 143 0.35 -10.47 -20.02
C LYS A 143 -0.25 -11.72 -19.37
N VAL A 144 -0.36 -11.73 -18.03
CA VAL A 144 -1.00 -12.82 -17.29
C VAL A 144 -2.48 -12.53 -17.09
N ASP A 145 -2.82 -11.33 -16.67
CA ASP A 145 -4.18 -10.84 -16.46
C ASP A 145 -4.28 -9.40 -16.98
N PRO A 146 -5.04 -9.15 -18.07
CA PRO A 146 -5.16 -7.80 -18.64
C PRO A 146 -5.67 -6.72 -17.67
N ASP A 147 -6.39 -7.13 -16.61
CA ASP A 147 -6.93 -6.22 -15.60
C ASP A 147 -6.00 -6.03 -14.39
N ALA A 148 -4.89 -6.75 -14.33
CA ALA A 148 -3.92 -6.60 -13.24
C ALA A 148 -2.99 -5.38 -13.48
N PRO A 149 -2.50 -4.74 -12.42
CA PRO A 149 -2.87 -4.93 -11.02
C PRO A 149 -4.28 -4.39 -10.74
N HIS A 150 -5.00 -5.05 -9.82
CA HIS A 150 -6.37 -4.62 -9.47
C HIS A 150 -6.36 -3.44 -8.51
N ASP A 151 -5.29 -3.33 -7.72
CA ASP A 151 -4.98 -2.15 -6.90
C ASP A 151 -3.49 -1.83 -6.97
N VAL A 152 -3.17 -0.55 -6.95
CA VAL A 152 -1.82 -0.03 -6.75
C VAL A 152 -1.87 0.83 -5.49
N LEU A 153 -1.31 0.33 -4.39
CA LEU A 153 -1.32 1.01 -3.11
C LEU A 153 -0.02 1.76 -2.87
N LEU A 154 -0.14 3.06 -2.66
CA LEU A 154 0.98 3.90 -2.27
C LEU A 154 1.07 3.96 -0.75
N VAL A 155 2.19 3.49 -0.20
CA VAL A 155 2.48 3.60 1.23
C VAL A 155 3.22 4.90 1.48
N LEU A 156 2.63 5.77 2.28
CA LEU A 156 3.15 7.09 2.62
C LEU A 156 3.47 7.17 4.12
N ASP A 157 4.60 7.79 4.42
CA ASP A 157 5.01 8.11 5.78
C ASP A 157 4.47 9.50 6.14
N ALA A 158 3.60 9.58 7.14
CA ALA A 158 2.99 10.83 7.58
C ALA A 158 4.02 11.85 8.10
N THR A 159 5.22 11.42 8.48
CA THR A 159 6.26 12.30 8.98
C THR A 159 6.95 13.13 7.90
N THR A 160 6.74 12.79 6.63
CA THR A 160 7.42 13.46 5.50
C THR A 160 6.76 14.78 5.09
N GLY A 161 5.61 15.12 5.62
CA GLY A 161 4.94 16.40 5.38
C GLY A 161 4.67 16.65 3.89
N GLN A 162 5.10 17.82 3.38
CA GLN A 162 4.86 18.22 1.98
C GLN A 162 5.49 17.27 0.95
N ASN A 163 6.51 16.52 1.31
CA ASN A 163 7.08 15.51 0.43
C ASN A 163 6.09 14.39 0.13
N ALA A 164 5.15 14.09 1.04
CA ALA A 164 4.09 13.12 0.79
C ALA A 164 3.20 13.54 -0.38
N LEU A 165 2.81 14.81 -0.49
CA LEU A 165 2.04 15.31 -1.63
C LEU A 165 2.78 15.12 -2.95
N ARG A 166 4.07 15.41 -3.00
CA ARG A 166 4.89 15.22 -4.19
C ARG A 166 5.00 13.75 -4.59
N GLN A 167 5.12 12.87 -3.61
CA GLN A 167 5.13 11.43 -3.85
C GLN A 167 3.80 10.96 -4.46
N VAL A 168 2.67 11.43 -3.96
CA VAL A 168 1.36 11.10 -4.52
C VAL A 168 1.30 11.50 -6.00
N GLU A 169 1.71 12.71 -6.34
CA GLU A 169 1.70 13.20 -7.72
C GLU A 169 2.51 12.29 -8.65
N VAL A 170 3.75 11.99 -8.28
CA VAL A 170 4.68 11.20 -9.10
C VAL A 170 4.18 9.76 -9.27
N PHE A 171 3.84 9.09 -8.17
CA PHE A 171 3.40 7.70 -8.22
C PHE A 171 2.04 7.56 -8.89
N ARG A 172 1.12 8.51 -8.70
CA ARG A 172 -0.18 8.50 -9.36
C ARG A 172 -0.03 8.62 -10.87
N GLU A 173 0.80 9.54 -11.34
CA GLU A 173 1.02 9.79 -12.77
C GLU A 173 1.68 8.60 -13.46
N ARG A 174 2.74 8.04 -12.84
CA ARG A 174 3.60 7.04 -13.47
C ARG A 174 3.22 5.59 -13.15
N ALA A 175 2.70 5.31 -11.98
CA ALA A 175 2.39 3.96 -11.53
C ALA A 175 0.90 3.66 -11.44
N GLY A 176 0.03 4.63 -11.62
CA GLY A 176 -1.42 4.42 -11.62
C GLY A 176 -1.99 4.09 -10.24
N VAL A 177 -1.56 4.80 -9.21
CA VAL A 177 -2.00 4.59 -7.83
C VAL A 177 -3.53 4.64 -7.73
N THR A 178 -4.12 3.64 -7.08
CA THR A 178 -5.57 3.52 -6.85
C THR A 178 -5.98 3.80 -5.41
N GLY A 179 -5.05 3.76 -4.48
CA GLY A 179 -5.34 3.98 -3.06
C GLY A 179 -4.09 4.22 -2.24
N ILE A 180 -4.29 4.65 -1.02
CA ILE A 180 -3.24 5.06 -0.09
C ILE A 180 -3.31 4.27 1.21
N VAL A 181 -2.14 3.93 1.75
CA VAL A 181 -1.93 3.52 3.13
C VAL A 181 -1.01 4.56 3.78
N MET A 182 -1.47 5.21 4.83
CA MET A 182 -0.68 6.21 5.56
C MET A 182 -0.10 5.59 6.81
N THR A 183 1.23 5.64 6.95
CA THR A 183 1.93 5.08 8.11
C THR A 183 2.39 6.16 9.09
N LYS A 184 2.75 5.76 10.29
CA LYS A 184 3.34 6.63 11.33
C LYS A 184 2.44 7.78 11.77
N LEU A 185 1.13 7.49 11.86
CA LEU A 185 0.10 8.42 12.33
C LEU A 185 -0.09 8.38 13.86
N ASP A 186 0.78 7.73 14.59
CA ASP A 186 0.77 7.65 16.05
C ASP A 186 1.18 8.96 16.75
N GLY A 187 1.38 10.04 15.98
CA GLY A 187 1.61 11.39 16.48
C GLY A 187 0.58 12.37 15.90
N THR A 188 0.01 13.23 16.74
CA THR A 188 -1.18 14.03 16.46
C THR A 188 -0.96 15.17 15.46
N ALA A 189 0.25 15.72 15.34
CA ALA A 189 0.56 16.85 14.45
C ALA A 189 0.58 16.50 12.94
N ARG A 190 0.31 15.24 12.58
CA ARG A 190 0.55 14.72 11.22
C ARG A 190 -0.72 14.53 10.41
N GLY A 191 -1.87 14.74 11.02
CA GLY A 191 -3.17 14.52 10.37
C GLY A 191 -3.48 15.47 9.22
N GLY A 192 -2.94 16.69 9.28
CA GLY A 192 -3.19 17.71 8.25
C GLY A 192 -2.74 17.31 6.85
N ILE A 193 -1.70 16.49 6.74
CA ILE A 193 -1.21 16.03 5.42
C ILE A 193 -2.24 15.11 4.74
N LEU A 194 -2.95 14.29 5.50
CA LEU A 194 -3.98 13.41 4.95
C LEU A 194 -5.15 14.20 4.39
N VAL A 195 -5.58 15.27 5.09
CA VAL A 195 -6.61 16.18 4.60
C VAL A 195 -6.17 16.84 3.29
N ALA A 196 -4.93 17.33 3.22
CA ALA A 196 -4.38 17.94 2.01
C ALA A 196 -4.35 16.97 0.82
N ILE A 197 -3.96 15.72 1.05
CA ILE A 197 -3.95 14.68 0.02
C ILE A 197 -5.37 14.36 -0.46
N ALA A 198 -6.32 14.24 0.47
CA ALA A 198 -7.72 13.99 0.14
C ALA A 198 -8.32 15.10 -0.73
N GLU A 199 -8.08 16.37 -0.38
CA GLU A 199 -8.54 17.51 -1.16
C GLU A 199 -7.91 17.58 -2.55
N ALA A 200 -6.59 17.36 -2.64
CA ALA A 200 -5.84 17.51 -3.89
C ALA A 200 -6.07 16.35 -4.87
N HIS A 201 -6.24 15.12 -4.38
CA HIS A 201 -6.22 13.93 -5.20
C HIS A 201 -7.49 13.08 -5.14
N GLY A 202 -8.25 13.12 -4.05
CA GLY A 202 -9.47 12.31 -3.88
C GLY A 202 -9.23 10.80 -3.93
N LEU A 203 -7.99 10.34 -3.71
CA LEU A 203 -7.66 8.92 -3.69
C LEU A 203 -8.19 8.24 -2.43
N PRO A 204 -8.74 7.02 -2.53
CA PRO A 204 -9.12 6.26 -1.35
C PRO A 204 -7.97 6.08 -0.37
N VAL A 205 -8.25 6.25 0.91
CA VAL A 205 -7.34 5.91 2.01
C VAL A 205 -7.88 4.64 2.65
N HIS A 206 -7.23 3.52 2.35
CA HIS A 206 -7.73 2.20 2.76
C HIS A 206 -7.36 1.82 4.18
N ALA A 207 -6.23 2.30 4.66
CA ALA A 207 -5.75 1.96 6.00
C ALA A 207 -4.76 3.00 6.52
N ILE A 208 -4.64 3.06 7.84
CA ILE A 208 -3.67 3.88 8.56
C ILE A 208 -2.84 3.02 9.51
N GLY A 209 -1.54 3.29 9.56
CA GLY A 209 -0.62 2.68 10.50
C GLY A 209 -0.47 3.54 11.75
N ILE A 210 -0.82 2.97 12.89
CA ILE A 210 -0.84 3.64 14.19
C ILE A 210 0.16 3.04 15.19
N GLY A 211 1.06 2.17 14.72
CA GLY A 211 2.07 1.50 15.53
C GLY A 211 2.76 0.39 14.75
N GLU A 212 3.60 -0.38 15.45
CA GLU A 212 4.43 -1.43 14.83
C GLU A 212 3.83 -2.85 14.91
N GLY A 213 2.81 -3.06 15.74
CA GLY A 213 2.16 -4.36 15.91
C GLY A 213 1.34 -4.78 14.70
N VAL A 214 1.08 -6.08 14.57
CA VAL A 214 0.27 -6.63 13.48
C VAL A 214 -1.13 -6.02 13.44
N GLY A 215 -1.72 -5.76 14.62
CA GLY A 215 -3.03 -5.13 14.75
C GLY A 215 -3.05 -3.62 14.58
N ASP A 216 -1.89 -2.98 14.36
CA ASP A 216 -1.77 -1.52 14.29
C ASP A 216 -1.93 -0.96 12.87
N LEU A 217 -2.35 -1.76 11.92
CA LEU A 217 -2.87 -1.32 10.65
C LEU A 217 -4.39 -1.35 10.71
N ALA A 218 -5.00 -0.17 10.85
CA ALA A 218 -6.45 -0.03 11.03
C ALA A 218 -7.13 0.48 9.77
N ALA A 219 -8.39 0.09 9.57
CA ALA A 219 -9.23 0.73 8.58
C ALA A 219 -9.38 2.22 8.90
N PHE A 220 -9.39 3.06 7.86
CA PHE A 220 -9.49 4.49 8.05
C PHE A 220 -10.94 4.92 8.34
N ASP A 221 -11.16 5.55 9.47
CA ASP A 221 -12.45 6.14 9.88
C ASP A 221 -12.37 7.67 9.86
N ALA A 222 -13.12 8.29 8.97
CA ALA A 222 -13.09 9.74 8.78
C ALA A 222 -13.57 10.51 10.01
N GLY A 223 -14.60 10.02 10.70
CA GLY A 223 -15.16 10.67 11.88
C GLY A 223 -14.20 10.64 13.07
N GLU A 224 -13.64 9.47 13.37
CA GLU A 224 -12.65 9.32 14.45
C GLU A 224 -11.40 10.17 14.19
N PHE A 225 -10.94 10.17 12.96
CA PHE A 225 -9.76 10.93 12.56
C PHE A 225 -9.98 12.44 12.64
N ALA A 226 -11.14 12.93 12.16
CA ALA A 226 -11.51 14.34 12.23
C ALA A 226 -11.62 14.83 13.68
N ALA A 227 -12.23 14.01 14.56
CA ALA A 227 -12.33 14.32 15.99
C ALA A 227 -10.94 14.42 16.64
N ALA A 228 -10.02 13.53 16.29
CA ALA A 228 -8.65 13.55 16.81
C ALA A 228 -7.87 14.80 16.38
N ILE A 229 -7.99 15.21 15.10
CA ILE A 229 -7.36 16.44 14.58
C ILE A 229 -7.90 17.68 15.31
N ALA A 230 -9.19 17.79 15.52
CA ALA A 230 -9.83 18.95 16.12
C ALA A 230 -9.57 19.05 17.64
N ALA A 231 -9.14 17.97 18.29
CA ALA A 231 -8.82 17.94 19.71
C ALA A 231 -7.46 18.59 20.05
N ASP A 232 -6.57 18.73 19.07
CA ASP A 232 -5.25 19.36 19.18
C ASP A 232 -5.32 20.85 18.83
#